data_e7c02fb84468f3551ef2c7cf929ceb12
#
_entry.id   e7c02fb84468f3551ef2c7cf929ceb12
#
_cell.length_a   1.000
_cell.length_b   1.000
_cell.length_c   1.000
_cell.angle_alpha   90.00
_cell.angle_beta   90.00
_cell.angle_gamma   90.00
#
_symmetry.space_group_name_H-M   'P 1'
#
loop_
_entity.id
_entity.type
_entity.pdbx_description
1 polymer ?
#
loop_
_entity_poly.entity_id
_entity_poly.type
_entity_poly.pdbx_seq_one_letter_code
_entity_poly.pdbx_strand_id
1 'polypeptide(L)'
;MGGARAAHGRPLKIAILGAESTGKSQLAGELASALRSQGKTVSLVGEYLREWCDIHGRTPQVDEQALIAHEQVRRVEEAARAMARSIIIADTTALMTAVYSELLFNDASLHAFAAAHQRSYDLTLVTGLDLHWVADGVHRDGPHTREAADSLLRAALGRVALGYQVVYGSGTARLANALHAIKAVEAVNATIIIANYTDGTMDRTLFSSEKPEMAEKRAIWTWPCEKCSDPDCEHRLFLQLLR
;
A
#
# COMPACT_ATOMS: atom_id res chain seq x y z
N MET A 1 35.79 -21.54 11.94
CA MET A 1 34.56 -21.03 12.58
C MET A 1 33.68 -20.43 11.49
N GLY A 2 32.79 -21.25 10.92
CA GLY A 2 31.84 -20.82 9.90
C GLY A 2 30.64 -20.18 10.54
N GLY A 3 30.56 -18.84 10.47
CA GLY A 3 29.37 -18.11 10.88
C GLY A 3 28.20 -18.47 10.00
N ALA A 4 27.18 -19.09 10.56
CA ALA A 4 25.91 -19.31 9.89
C ALA A 4 25.37 -17.94 9.44
N ARG A 5 25.30 -17.70 8.12
CA ARG A 5 24.55 -16.59 7.54
C ARG A 5 23.08 -16.82 7.92
N ALA A 6 22.65 -16.15 8.99
CA ALA A 6 21.24 -16.08 9.33
C ALA A 6 20.48 -15.61 8.09
N ALA A 7 19.47 -16.37 7.69
CA ALA A 7 18.56 -15.98 6.61
C ALA A 7 17.94 -14.63 6.99
N HIS A 8 18.46 -13.55 6.41
CA HIS A 8 18.00 -12.19 6.67
C HIS A 8 16.67 -12.03 5.94
N GLY A 9 15.56 -12.22 6.65
CA GLY A 9 14.23 -11.93 6.11
C GLY A 9 14.17 -10.46 5.71
N ARG A 10 13.68 -10.17 4.49
CA ARG A 10 13.45 -8.79 4.03
C ARG A 10 12.40 -8.12 4.91
N PRO A 11 12.41 -6.79 5.03
CA PRO A 11 11.35 -6.07 5.72
C PRO A 11 10.01 -6.22 5.00
N LEU A 12 8.91 -6.20 5.76
CA LEU A 12 7.55 -6.15 5.25
C LEU A 12 7.19 -4.68 4.97
N LYS A 13 6.94 -4.32 3.71
CA LYS A 13 6.60 -2.95 3.32
C LYS A 13 5.08 -2.79 3.14
N ILE A 14 4.49 -1.85 3.87
CA ILE A 14 3.06 -1.54 3.88
C ILE A 14 2.88 -0.10 3.40
N ALA A 15 2.12 0.10 2.33
CA ALA A 15 1.71 1.42 1.85
C ALA A 15 0.32 1.77 2.40
N ILE A 16 0.13 3.00 2.88
CA ILE A 16 -1.18 3.55 3.21
C ILE A 16 -1.47 4.68 2.24
N LEU A 17 -2.42 4.48 1.36
CA LEU A 17 -2.83 5.41 0.31
C LEU A 17 -4.26 5.88 0.53
N GLY A 18 -4.66 6.90 -0.20
CA GLY A 18 -6.03 7.42 -0.19
C GLY A 18 -6.04 8.93 -0.36
N ALA A 19 -7.21 9.47 -0.67
CA ALA A 19 -7.42 10.90 -0.85
C ALA A 19 -7.15 11.69 0.45
N GLU A 20 -7.14 12.99 0.34
CA GLU A 20 -7.00 13.88 1.50
C GLU A 20 -8.15 13.72 2.52
N SER A 21 -7.86 14.04 3.77
CA SER A 21 -8.82 13.94 4.89
C SER A 21 -9.48 12.56 5.09
N THR A 22 -8.81 11.48 4.64
CA THR A 22 -9.26 10.10 4.87
C THR A 22 -8.59 9.43 6.07
N GLY A 23 -7.83 10.17 6.88
CA GLY A 23 -7.21 9.65 8.11
C GLY A 23 -6.01 8.71 7.89
N LYS A 24 -5.27 8.84 6.78
CA LYS A 24 -4.07 8.05 6.49
C LYS A 24 -3.02 8.12 7.60
N SER A 25 -2.59 9.33 7.94
CA SER A 25 -1.52 9.55 8.93
C SER A 25 -1.92 9.08 10.32
N GLN A 26 -3.20 9.27 10.70
CA GLN A 26 -3.73 8.74 11.95
C GLN A 26 -3.65 7.21 11.96
N LEU A 27 -4.15 6.56 10.91
CA LEU A 27 -4.11 5.10 10.78
C LEU A 27 -2.67 4.56 10.79
N ALA A 28 -1.76 5.24 10.10
CA ALA A 28 -0.34 4.89 10.06
C ALA A 28 0.31 4.92 11.45
N GLY A 29 0.03 5.98 12.23
CA GLY A 29 0.50 6.12 13.60
C GLY A 29 -0.10 5.07 14.55
N GLU A 30 -1.41 4.83 14.46
CA GLU A 30 -2.11 3.82 15.26
C GLU A 30 -1.61 2.41 14.96
N LEU A 31 -1.41 2.06 13.67
CA LEU A 31 -0.83 0.78 13.25
C LEU A 31 0.60 0.60 13.77
N ALA A 32 1.44 1.63 13.63
CA ALA A 32 2.81 1.57 14.12
C ALA A 32 2.85 1.34 15.63
N SER A 33 1.99 2.02 16.40
CA SER A 33 1.88 1.87 17.85
C SER A 33 1.40 0.47 18.25
N ALA A 34 0.33 -0.02 17.59
CA ALA A 34 -0.24 -1.32 17.86
C ALA A 34 0.73 -2.48 17.54
N LEU A 35 1.46 -2.38 16.43
CA LEU A 35 2.46 -3.40 16.08
C LEU A 35 3.68 -3.38 17.00
N ARG A 36 4.14 -2.19 17.41
CA ARG A 36 5.20 -2.06 18.40
C ARG A 36 4.80 -2.64 19.75
N SER A 37 3.57 -2.45 20.20
CA SER A 37 3.05 -3.05 21.46
C SER A 37 3.00 -4.58 21.40
N GLN A 38 2.95 -5.17 20.20
CA GLN A 38 3.06 -6.61 19.94
C GLN A 38 4.52 -7.09 19.83
N GLY A 39 5.50 -6.25 20.13
CA GLY A 39 6.93 -6.58 20.05
C GLY A 39 7.52 -6.55 18.62
N LYS A 40 6.81 -6.02 17.64
CA LYS A 40 7.34 -5.88 16.28
C LYS A 40 8.26 -4.66 16.17
N THR A 41 9.32 -4.78 15.38
CA THR A 41 10.15 -3.64 14.99
C THR A 41 9.47 -2.91 13.84
N VAL A 42 9.11 -1.65 14.04
CA VAL A 42 8.33 -0.87 13.05
C VAL A 42 8.99 0.48 12.79
N SER A 43 9.22 0.77 11.51
CA SER A 43 9.58 2.10 11.01
C SER A 43 8.37 2.74 10.33
N LEU A 44 8.02 3.94 10.75
CA LEU A 44 6.99 4.77 10.13
C LEU A 44 7.69 5.84 9.28
N VAL A 45 7.41 5.85 7.99
CA VAL A 45 7.90 6.87 7.04
C VAL A 45 6.74 7.82 6.75
N GLY A 46 6.88 9.07 7.17
CA GLY A 46 5.88 10.10 6.98
C GLY A 46 5.78 10.61 5.54
N GLU A 47 4.73 11.36 5.27
CA GLU A 47 4.48 12.01 3.99
C GLU A 47 5.46 13.16 3.76
N TYR A 48 6.38 13.00 2.80
CA TYR A 48 7.36 14.04 2.50
C TYR A 48 6.73 15.29 1.86
N LEU A 49 5.68 15.13 1.07
CA LEU A 49 4.96 16.28 0.49
C LEU A 49 4.49 17.26 1.56
N ARG A 50 3.95 16.76 2.67
CA ARG A 50 3.52 17.62 3.79
C ARG A 50 4.69 18.38 4.40
N GLU A 51 5.79 17.69 4.69
CA GLU A 51 7.01 18.30 5.20
C GLU A 51 7.55 19.37 4.24
N TRP A 52 7.53 19.06 2.94
CA TRP A 52 7.95 20.00 1.91
C TRP A 52 7.09 21.27 1.90
N CYS A 53 5.76 21.12 1.95
CA CYS A 53 4.82 22.24 2.03
C CYS A 53 5.04 23.10 3.29
N ASP A 54 5.27 22.47 4.44
CA ASP A 54 5.53 23.15 5.71
C ASP A 54 6.82 23.97 5.64
N ILE A 55 7.86 23.47 5.00
CA ILE A 55 9.14 24.16 4.82
C ILE A 55 9.00 25.35 3.86
N HIS A 56 8.26 25.16 2.75
CA HIS A 56 8.19 26.19 1.69
C HIS A 56 7.01 27.15 1.82
N GLY A 57 6.07 26.87 2.73
CA GLY A 57 4.87 27.69 2.95
C GLY A 57 3.90 27.71 1.75
N ARG A 58 4.01 26.76 0.82
CA ARG A 58 3.18 26.65 -0.37
C ARG A 58 3.08 25.19 -0.86
N THR A 59 2.15 24.94 -1.76
CA THR A 59 2.09 23.68 -2.53
C THR A 59 3.16 23.66 -3.64
N PRO A 60 3.66 22.47 -4.03
CA PRO A 60 4.67 22.35 -5.07
C PRO A 60 4.08 22.60 -6.46
N GLN A 61 4.93 23.09 -7.36
CA GLN A 61 4.64 23.24 -8.78
C GLN A 61 4.89 21.92 -9.54
N VAL A 62 4.53 21.87 -10.81
CA VAL A 62 4.63 20.64 -11.62
C VAL A 62 6.06 20.11 -11.73
N ASP A 63 7.04 20.97 -11.87
CA ASP A 63 8.47 20.60 -11.98
C ASP A 63 9.08 20.14 -10.64
N GLU A 64 8.42 20.41 -9.51
CA GLU A 64 8.86 19.98 -8.18
C GLU A 64 8.29 18.60 -7.79
N GLN A 65 7.24 18.12 -8.46
CA GLN A 65 6.57 16.87 -8.13
C GLN A 65 7.52 15.65 -8.22
N ALA A 66 8.38 15.63 -9.22
CA ALA A 66 9.34 14.54 -9.41
C ALA A 66 10.32 14.44 -8.23
N LEU A 67 10.85 15.56 -7.75
CA LEU A 67 11.75 15.60 -6.60
C LEU A 67 11.06 15.04 -5.34
N ILE A 68 9.81 15.42 -5.11
CA ILE A 68 9.03 14.98 -3.95
C ILE A 68 8.78 13.46 -4.03
N ALA A 69 8.39 12.96 -5.21
CA ALA A 69 8.17 11.53 -5.43
C ALA A 69 9.45 10.71 -5.19
N HIS A 70 10.59 11.18 -5.71
CA HIS A 70 11.88 10.52 -5.53
C HIS A 70 12.34 10.53 -4.06
N GLU A 71 12.14 11.63 -3.35
CA GLU A 71 12.51 11.72 -1.94
C GLU A 71 11.65 10.80 -1.06
N GLN A 72 10.34 10.69 -1.34
CA GLN A 72 9.48 9.73 -0.65
C GLN A 72 9.98 8.30 -0.85
N VAL A 73 10.34 7.93 -2.07
CA VAL A 73 10.93 6.61 -2.36
C VAL A 73 12.23 6.40 -1.61
N ARG A 74 13.14 7.38 -1.66
CA ARG A 74 14.45 7.31 -1.00
C ARG A 74 14.31 7.02 0.50
N ARG A 75 13.38 7.71 1.18
CA ARG A 75 13.12 7.54 2.61
C ARG A 75 12.61 6.14 2.95
N VAL A 76 11.70 5.60 2.15
CA VAL A 76 11.19 4.24 2.35
C VAL A 76 12.28 3.20 2.14
N GLU A 77 13.09 3.33 1.09
CA GLU A 77 14.18 2.40 0.82
C GLU A 77 15.31 2.49 1.86
N GLU A 78 15.57 3.66 2.40
CA GLU A 78 16.53 3.86 3.49
C GLU A 78 16.05 3.18 4.77
N ALA A 79 14.77 3.37 5.14
CA ALA A 79 14.18 2.69 6.28
C ALA A 79 14.21 1.16 6.12
N ALA A 80 13.95 0.66 4.91
CA ALA A 80 13.98 -0.77 4.60
C ALA A 80 15.39 -1.36 4.68
N ARG A 81 16.42 -0.61 4.30
CA ARG A 81 17.83 -1.04 4.40
C ARG A 81 18.36 -0.99 5.83
N ALA A 82 17.87 -0.06 6.64
CA ALA A 82 18.36 0.14 8.01
C ALA A 82 18.02 -1.02 8.95
N MET A 83 16.92 -1.74 8.73
CA MET A 83 16.41 -2.74 9.67
C MET A 83 15.87 -3.98 8.96
N ALA A 84 16.62 -5.07 8.99
CA ALA A 84 16.15 -6.38 8.56
C ALA A 84 14.98 -6.87 9.47
N ARG A 85 14.05 -7.63 8.90
CA ARG A 85 12.88 -8.21 9.59
C ARG A 85 11.97 -7.18 10.28
N SER A 86 11.99 -5.94 9.84
CA SER A 86 11.11 -4.89 10.33
C SER A 86 9.84 -4.78 9.48
N ILE A 87 8.87 -4.05 9.99
CA ILE A 87 7.71 -3.60 9.24
C ILE A 87 7.95 -2.13 8.90
N ILE A 88 7.87 -1.79 7.61
CA ILE A 88 7.94 -0.41 7.13
C ILE A 88 6.52 0.02 6.78
N ILE A 89 6.02 1.03 7.45
CA ILE A 89 4.73 1.66 7.14
C ILE A 89 5.02 2.99 6.45
N ALA A 90 4.60 3.13 5.21
CA ALA A 90 4.67 4.39 4.47
C ALA A 90 3.33 5.11 4.55
N ASP A 91 3.32 6.27 5.19
CA ASP A 91 2.20 7.22 5.15
C ASP A 91 2.31 7.98 3.83
N THR A 92 1.58 7.53 2.86
CA THR A 92 1.64 7.75 1.43
C THR A 92 2.89 7.18 0.73
N THR A 93 2.83 7.18 -0.60
CA THR A 93 3.94 6.78 -1.48
C THR A 93 4.02 7.73 -2.67
N ALA A 94 5.05 7.58 -3.50
CA ALA A 94 5.19 8.31 -4.75
C ALA A 94 3.95 8.19 -5.67
N LEU A 95 3.10 7.14 -5.49
CA LEU A 95 1.89 6.99 -6.29
C LEU A 95 0.86 8.09 -5.97
N MET A 96 0.76 8.54 -4.73
CA MET A 96 -0.11 9.68 -4.40
C MET A 96 0.42 10.98 -5.01
N THR A 97 1.73 11.21 -5.03
CA THR A 97 2.32 12.36 -5.73
C THR A 97 1.99 12.32 -7.23
N ALA A 98 2.09 11.15 -7.87
CA ALA A 98 1.72 10.98 -9.28
C ALA A 98 0.23 11.24 -9.53
N VAL A 99 -0.65 10.78 -8.64
CA VAL A 99 -2.10 11.01 -8.71
C VAL A 99 -2.42 12.51 -8.61
N TYR A 100 -1.80 13.22 -7.67
CA TYR A 100 -2.03 14.66 -7.53
C TYR A 100 -1.38 15.47 -8.66
N SER A 101 -0.24 15.03 -9.21
CA SER A 101 0.36 15.64 -10.40
C SER A 101 -0.58 15.55 -11.61
N GLU A 102 -1.18 14.36 -11.84
CA GLU A 102 -2.19 14.18 -12.88
C GLU A 102 -3.44 15.03 -12.61
N LEU A 103 -3.95 15.04 -11.37
CA LEU A 103 -5.16 15.74 -11.00
C LEU A 103 -5.05 17.27 -11.15
N LEU A 104 -3.96 17.84 -10.65
CA LEU A 104 -3.81 19.30 -10.54
C LEU A 104 -3.14 19.93 -11.76
N PHE A 105 -2.25 19.19 -12.42
CA PHE A 105 -1.44 19.72 -13.53
C PHE A 105 -1.67 19.00 -14.85
N ASN A 106 -2.54 17.98 -14.88
CA ASN A 106 -2.73 17.09 -16.03
C ASN A 106 -1.39 16.44 -16.50
N ASP A 107 -0.50 16.19 -15.53
CA ASP A 107 0.81 15.58 -15.77
C ASP A 107 0.85 14.14 -15.25
N ALA A 108 0.82 13.19 -16.19
CA ALA A 108 0.87 11.75 -15.90
C ALA A 108 2.30 11.17 -15.96
N SER A 109 3.33 11.99 -16.13
CA SER A 109 4.72 11.55 -16.35
C SER A 109 5.28 10.70 -15.20
N LEU A 110 4.82 10.92 -13.97
CA LEU A 110 5.31 10.23 -12.78
C LEU A 110 4.73 8.82 -12.59
N HIS A 111 3.64 8.46 -13.28
CA HIS A 111 2.96 7.18 -13.03
C HIS A 111 3.83 5.95 -13.25
N ALA A 112 4.66 5.94 -14.28
CA ALA A 112 5.52 4.80 -14.57
C ALA A 112 6.54 4.55 -13.43
N PHE A 113 7.19 5.62 -12.96
CA PHE A 113 8.11 5.57 -11.83
C PHE A 113 7.40 5.16 -10.54
N ALA A 114 6.29 5.81 -10.22
CA ALA A 114 5.53 5.56 -9.00
C ALA A 114 4.97 4.13 -8.95
N ALA A 115 4.44 3.63 -10.06
CA ALA A 115 3.94 2.26 -10.17
C ALA A 115 5.06 1.21 -10.05
N ALA A 116 6.24 1.47 -10.61
CA ALA A 116 7.39 0.58 -10.46
C ALA A 116 7.79 0.45 -8.98
N HIS A 117 7.81 1.54 -8.24
CA HIS A 117 8.10 1.52 -6.79
C HIS A 117 6.93 0.89 -6.00
N GLN A 118 5.67 1.16 -6.36
CA GLN A 118 4.50 0.61 -5.67
C GLN A 118 4.46 -0.93 -5.68
N ARG A 119 5.00 -1.58 -6.72
CA ARG A 119 5.15 -3.04 -6.76
C ARG A 119 6.09 -3.61 -5.70
N SER A 120 6.91 -2.79 -5.08
CA SER A 120 7.83 -3.22 -4.03
C SER A 120 7.16 -3.37 -2.66
N TYR A 121 5.92 -2.92 -2.50
CA TYR A 121 5.16 -3.09 -1.27
C TYR A 121 4.48 -4.46 -1.22
N ASP A 122 4.46 -5.06 -0.04
CA ASP A 122 3.82 -6.33 0.23
C ASP A 122 2.32 -6.18 0.46
N LEU A 123 1.91 -5.01 0.94
CA LEU A 123 0.51 -4.66 1.19
C LEU A 123 0.28 -3.19 0.84
N THR A 124 -0.77 -2.95 0.07
CA THR A 124 -1.29 -1.61 -0.16
C THR A 124 -2.66 -1.49 0.50
N LEU A 125 -2.79 -0.60 1.46
CA LEU A 125 -4.04 -0.23 2.10
C LEU A 125 -4.52 1.09 1.49
N VAL A 126 -5.77 1.13 1.04
CA VAL A 126 -6.42 2.36 0.56
C VAL A 126 -7.47 2.77 1.57
N THR A 127 -7.38 3.97 2.11
CA THR A 127 -8.37 4.47 3.05
C THR A 127 -9.65 4.88 2.32
N GLY A 128 -10.82 4.39 2.78
CA GLY A 128 -12.13 4.73 2.23
C GLY A 128 -12.51 6.20 2.43
N LEU A 129 -13.55 6.65 1.71
CA LEU A 129 -14.08 8.01 1.79
C LEU A 129 -15.17 8.19 2.87
N ASP A 130 -15.31 7.22 3.75
CA ASP A 130 -16.36 7.13 4.78
C ASP A 130 -16.18 8.08 5.96
N LEU A 131 -14.98 8.65 6.16
CA LEU A 131 -14.79 9.69 7.16
C LEU A 131 -15.23 11.06 6.63
N HIS A 132 -15.82 11.87 7.51
CA HIS A 132 -16.14 13.26 7.17
C HIS A 132 -14.88 14.02 6.79
N TRP A 133 -15.02 14.87 5.77
CA TRP A 133 -13.93 15.77 5.39
C TRP A 133 -13.71 16.82 6.48
N VAL A 134 -12.47 17.00 6.88
CA VAL A 134 -12.03 18.00 7.86
C VAL A 134 -10.94 18.84 7.21
N ALA A 135 -11.09 20.14 7.26
CA ALA A 135 -10.04 21.06 6.85
C ALA A 135 -8.82 20.86 7.77
N ASP A 136 -7.69 20.48 7.19
CA ASP A 136 -6.44 20.21 7.90
C ASP A 136 -5.32 20.98 7.19
N GLY A 137 -5.15 22.25 7.59
CA GLY A 137 -4.12 23.14 7.07
C GLY A 137 -4.45 23.87 5.76
N VAL A 138 -3.47 24.68 5.31
CA VAL A 138 -3.60 25.66 4.20
C VAL A 138 -3.46 25.02 2.81
N HIS A 139 -3.07 23.74 2.74
CA HIS A 139 -2.58 23.09 1.51
C HIS A 139 -3.53 22.02 0.95
N ARG A 140 -4.85 22.21 1.14
CA ARG A 140 -5.87 21.28 0.64
C ARG A 140 -6.85 21.97 -0.30
N ASP A 141 -7.07 21.33 -1.44
CA ASP A 141 -7.93 21.85 -2.51
C ASP A 141 -9.44 21.74 -2.21
N GLY A 142 -9.80 21.21 -1.03
CA GLY A 142 -11.18 21.10 -0.55
C GLY A 142 -11.86 19.76 -0.86
N PRO A 143 -13.10 19.57 -0.38
CA PRO A 143 -13.77 18.27 -0.44
C PRO A 143 -14.06 17.76 -1.86
N HIS A 144 -14.10 18.65 -2.84
CA HIS A 144 -14.41 18.29 -4.23
C HIS A 144 -13.26 17.54 -4.94
N THR A 145 -12.02 17.69 -4.49
CA THR A 145 -10.87 16.96 -5.05
C THR A 145 -10.76 15.55 -4.53
N ARG A 146 -11.40 15.25 -3.41
CA ARG A 146 -11.31 13.98 -2.69
C ARG A 146 -11.77 12.79 -3.53
N GLU A 147 -12.96 12.87 -4.14
CA GLU A 147 -13.51 11.80 -4.97
C GLU A 147 -12.71 11.62 -6.26
N ALA A 148 -12.26 12.71 -6.86
CA ALA A 148 -11.43 12.69 -8.05
C ALA A 148 -10.07 12.03 -7.77
N ALA A 149 -9.42 12.37 -6.64
CA ALA A 149 -8.17 11.76 -6.23
C ALA A 149 -8.31 10.26 -5.93
N ASP A 150 -9.39 9.84 -5.24
CA ASP A 150 -9.66 8.41 -4.98
C ASP A 150 -9.90 7.64 -6.28
N SER A 151 -10.68 8.20 -7.21
CA SER A 151 -10.95 7.59 -8.50
C SER A 151 -9.67 7.42 -9.34
N LEU A 152 -8.82 8.44 -9.40
CA LEU A 152 -7.53 8.38 -10.09
C LEU A 152 -6.57 7.39 -9.43
N LEU A 153 -6.53 7.33 -8.10
CA LEU A 153 -5.71 6.36 -7.37
C LEU A 153 -6.12 4.93 -7.72
N ARG A 154 -7.42 4.61 -7.66
CA ARG A 154 -7.93 3.29 -8.01
C ARG A 154 -7.66 2.93 -9.47
N ALA A 155 -7.85 3.88 -10.38
CA ALA A 155 -7.51 3.71 -11.79
C ALA A 155 -6.00 3.47 -11.99
N ALA A 156 -5.13 4.19 -11.27
CA ALA A 156 -3.69 4.00 -11.34
C ALA A 156 -3.26 2.61 -10.85
N LEU A 157 -3.82 2.13 -9.73
CA LEU A 157 -3.58 0.78 -9.21
C LEU A 157 -4.09 -0.30 -10.18
N GLY A 158 -5.28 -0.10 -10.75
CA GLY A 158 -5.89 -1.00 -11.73
C GLY A 158 -5.09 -1.11 -13.03
N ARG A 159 -4.59 0.02 -13.58
CA ARG A 159 -3.74 0.05 -14.79
C ARG A 159 -2.51 -0.85 -14.70
N VAL A 160 -1.99 -1.07 -13.51
CA VAL A 160 -0.77 -1.87 -13.27
C VAL A 160 -1.05 -3.19 -12.55
N ALA A 161 -2.32 -3.57 -12.44
CA ALA A 161 -2.81 -4.79 -11.79
C ALA A 161 -2.25 -4.98 -10.37
N LEU A 162 -2.12 -3.90 -9.60
CA LEU A 162 -1.70 -3.95 -8.20
C LEU A 162 -2.91 -4.16 -7.29
N GLY A 163 -2.89 -5.27 -6.54
CA GLY A 163 -3.88 -5.53 -5.51
C GLY A 163 -3.78 -4.54 -4.34
N TYR A 164 -4.91 -4.14 -3.81
CA TYR A 164 -5.00 -3.31 -2.62
C TYR A 164 -6.21 -3.73 -1.78
N GLN A 165 -6.20 -3.35 -0.50
CA GLN A 165 -7.34 -3.54 0.40
C GLN A 165 -7.87 -2.18 0.85
N VAL A 166 -9.19 -1.99 0.77
CA VAL A 166 -9.82 -0.75 1.26
C VAL A 166 -10.08 -0.87 2.75
N VAL A 167 -9.70 0.14 3.51
CA VAL A 167 -9.91 0.20 4.96
C VAL A 167 -11.00 1.24 5.25
N TYR A 168 -12.12 0.75 5.74
CA TYR A 168 -13.27 1.54 6.18
C TYR A 168 -13.38 1.59 7.71
N GLY A 169 -14.31 2.40 8.20
CA GLY A 169 -14.63 2.56 9.60
C GLY A 169 -13.87 3.70 10.27
N SER A 170 -14.03 3.81 11.56
CA SER A 170 -13.37 4.82 12.39
C SER A 170 -12.81 4.19 13.68
N GLY A 171 -11.83 4.85 14.31
CA GLY A 171 -11.26 4.45 15.57
C GLY A 171 -10.76 3.00 15.59
N THR A 172 -11.10 2.26 16.64
CA THR A 172 -10.62 0.90 16.86
C THR A 172 -11.06 -0.11 15.81
N ALA A 173 -12.23 0.05 15.21
CA ALA A 173 -12.72 -0.84 14.15
C ALA A 173 -11.85 -0.70 12.89
N ARG A 174 -11.52 0.54 12.50
CA ARG A 174 -10.63 0.82 11.38
C ARG A 174 -9.23 0.24 11.59
N LEU A 175 -8.67 0.43 12.78
CA LEU A 175 -7.39 -0.16 13.15
C LEU A 175 -7.42 -1.69 13.09
N ALA A 176 -8.49 -2.32 13.59
CA ALA A 176 -8.65 -3.77 13.58
C ALA A 176 -8.71 -4.32 12.14
N ASN A 177 -9.44 -3.65 11.23
CA ASN A 177 -9.51 -4.02 9.82
C ASN A 177 -8.13 -3.98 9.14
N ALA A 178 -7.36 -2.92 9.39
CA ALA A 178 -6.01 -2.80 8.84
C ALA A 178 -5.04 -3.83 9.44
N LEU A 179 -5.11 -4.12 10.74
CA LEU A 179 -4.31 -5.17 11.39
C LEU A 179 -4.67 -6.56 10.86
N HIS A 180 -5.94 -6.82 10.53
CA HIS A 180 -6.36 -8.08 9.92
C HIS A 180 -5.69 -8.28 8.55
N ALA A 181 -5.67 -7.24 7.73
CA ALA A 181 -4.99 -7.25 6.43
C ALA A 181 -3.48 -7.56 6.56
N ILE A 182 -2.81 -6.95 7.53
CA ILE A 182 -1.38 -7.19 7.79
C ILE A 182 -1.14 -8.64 8.20
N LYS A 183 -1.94 -9.19 9.11
CA LYS A 183 -1.82 -10.59 9.55
C LYS A 183 -2.00 -11.58 8.40
N ALA A 184 -2.92 -11.30 7.47
CA ALA A 184 -3.11 -12.15 6.31
C ALA A 184 -1.85 -12.23 5.42
N VAL A 185 -1.18 -11.09 5.19
CA VAL A 185 0.09 -11.05 4.43
C VAL A 185 1.23 -11.72 5.19
N GLU A 186 1.34 -11.51 6.50
CA GLU A 186 2.35 -12.20 7.33
C GLU A 186 2.18 -13.72 7.26
N ALA A 187 0.94 -14.23 7.30
CA ALA A 187 0.65 -15.66 7.21
C ALA A 187 1.07 -16.25 5.84
N VAL A 188 0.76 -15.55 4.74
CA VAL A 188 1.18 -15.96 3.39
C VAL A 188 2.71 -16.01 3.29
N ASN A 189 3.39 -14.96 3.75
CA ASN A 189 4.85 -14.90 3.72
C ASN A 189 5.49 -16.01 4.58
N ALA A 190 4.92 -16.34 5.72
CA ALA A 190 5.40 -17.46 6.57
C ALA A 190 5.23 -18.80 5.86
N THR A 191 4.12 -19.02 5.17
CA THR A 191 3.86 -20.26 4.41
C THR A 191 4.84 -20.43 3.26
N ILE A 192 5.15 -19.35 2.52
CA ILE A 192 6.13 -19.39 1.42
C ILE A 192 7.53 -19.72 1.96
N ILE A 193 7.93 -19.17 3.11
CA ILE A 193 9.22 -19.46 3.72
C ILE A 193 9.31 -20.94 4.11
N ILE A 194 8.27 -21.53 4.69
CA ILE A 194 8.23 -22.95 5.07
C ILE A 194 8.30 -23.83 3.83
N ALA A 195 7.52 -23.54 2.78
CA ALA A 195 7.54 -24.29 1.53
C ALA A 195 8.94 -24.29 0.89
N ASN A 196 9.60 -23.15 0.82
CA ASN A 196 10.95 -23.04 0.28
C ASN A 196 12.01 -23.76 1.15
N TYR A 197 11.75 -23.92 2.46
CA TYR A 197 12.66 -24.63 3.36
C TYR A 197 12.51 -26.16 3.24
N THR A 198 11.30 -26.65 2.97
CA THR A 198 11.02 -28.09 2.77
C THR A 198 11.44 -28.58 1.40
N ASP A 199 11.45 -27.70 0.38
CA ASP A 199 11.90 -28.03 -0.98
C ASP A 199 13.44 -28.08 -1.13
N GLY A 200 14.17 -27.57 -0.14
CA GLY A 200 15.65 -27.52 -0.13
C GLY A 200 16.35 -28.87 0.14
N THR A 201 15.62 -29.98 0.32
CA THR A 201 16.15 -31.31 0.61
C THR A 201 15.99 -32.30 -0.55
N MET A 202 15.64 -31.90 -1.75
CA MET A 202 15.62 -32.77 -2.91
C MET A 202 16.76 -32.45 -3.90
N ASP A 203 17.49 -33.54 -4.16
CA ASP A 203 18.62 -33.77 -5.04
C ASP A 203 18.55 -33.07 -6.43
N ARG A 204 19.66 -32.48 -6.81
CA ARG A 204 19.90 -31.63 -7.99
C ARG A 204 20.05 -32.39 -9.32
N THR A 205 19.49 -33.55 -9.50
CA THR A 205 19.79 -34.42 -10.68
C THR A 205 18.62 -34.70 -11.64
N LEU A 206 17.48 -34.08 -11.56
CA LEU A 206 16.40 -34.31 -12.53
C LEU A 206 15.74 -32.98 -12.98
N PHE A 207 16.46 -32.20 -13.81
CA PHE A 207 15.81 -31.18 -14.63
C PHE A 207 15.72 -31.69 -16.08
N SER A 208 14.65 -32.39 -16.41
CA SER A 208 14.15 -32.50 -17.76
C SER A 208 12.98 -31.52 -17.93
N SER A 209 13.02 -30.84 -19.04
CA SER A 209 12.15 -29.76 -19.48
C SER A 209 10.69 -30.21 -19.69
N GLU A 210 9.83 -30.03 -18.70
CA GLU A 210 8.39 -29.99 -18.95
C GLU A 210 7.80 -28.86 -18.08
N LYS A 211 7.15 -27.90 -18.75
CA LYS A 211 6.43 -26.80 -18.09
C LYS A 211 5.22 -27.40 -17.37
N PRO A 212 5.06 -27.20 -16.05
CA PRO A 212 3.80 -27.53 -15.41
C PRO A 212 2.77 -26.49 -15.81
N GLU A 213 1.67 -26.96 -16.36
CA GLU A 213 0.43 -26.24 -16.60
C GLU A 213 -0.09 -25.71 -15.26
N MET A 214 0.01 -24.39 -15.07
CA MET A 214 -0.44 -23.71 -13.86
C MET A 214 -1.97 -23.78 -13.78
N ALA A 215 -2.48 -24.68 -12.98
CA ALA A 215 -3.87 -24.64 -12.53
C ALA A 215 -4.07 -23.40 -11.66
N GLU A 216 -4.61 -22.37 -12.30
CA GLU A 216 -4.94 -21.07 -11.75
C GLU A 216 -6.09 -21.22 -10.73
N LYS A 217 -5.79 -21.51 -9.47
CA LYS A 217 -6.74 -21.28 -8.38
C LYS A 217 -6.77 -19.78 -8.11
N ARG A 218 -7.57 -19.04 -8.88
CA ARG A 218 -7.96 -17.67 -8.54
C ARG A 218 -8.65 -17.71 -7.18
N ALA A 219 -7.99 -17.15 -6.18
CA ALA A 219 -8.69 -16.75 -4.97
C ALA A 219 -9.70 -15.68 -5.39
N ILE A 220 -10.99 -16.02 -5.36
CA ILE A 220 -12.07 -15.08 -5.64
C ILE A 220 -12.11 -14.12 -4.45
N TRP A 221 -11.53 -12.94 -4.63
CA TRP A 221 -11.63 -11.85 -3.67
C TRP A 221 -13.03 -11.25 -3.76
N THR A 222 -13.84 -11.46 -2.75
CA THR A 222 -15.13 -10.79 -2.61
C THR A 222 -14.91 -9.42 -1.98
N TRP A 223 -15.23 -8.37 -2.71
CA TRP A 223 -15.15 -6.99 -2.24
C TRP A 223 -16.44 -6.66 -1.46
N PRO A 224 -16.36 -6.09 -0.24
CA PRO A 224 -17.53 -5.57 0.42
C PRO A 224 -18.06 -4.33 -0.35
N CYS A 225 -19.37 -4.24 -0.50
CA CYS A 225 -20.03 -3.11 -1.15
C CYS A 225 -19.66 -1.78 -0.47
N GLU A 226 -19.27 -0.77 -1.25
CA GLU A 226 -18.83 0.55 -0.72
C GLU A 226 -19.92 1.28 0.08
N LYS A 227 -21.21 0.95 -0.14
CA LYS A 227 -22.34 1.55 0.56
C LYS A 227 -22.84 0.78 1.78
N CYS A 228 -22.68 -0.54 1.80
CA CYS A 228 -23.27 -1.38 2.84
C CYS A 228 -22.29 -2.41 3.45
N SER A 229 -21.05 -2.49 2.95
CA SER A 229 -20.05 -3.50 3.34
C SER A 229 -20.51 -4.95 3.18
N ASP A 230 -21.55 -5.18 2.35
CA ASP A 230 -22.10 -6.50 2.08
C ASP A 230 -21.45 -7.10 0.82
N PRO A 231 -20.67 -8.17 0.94
CA PRO A 231 -20.00 -8.81 -0.20
C PRO A 231 -20.97 -9.39 -1.22
N ASP A 232 -22.22 -9.71 -0.82
CA ASP A 232 -23.25 -10.23 -1.73
C ASP A 232 -23.92 -9.13 -2.57
N CYS A 233 -23.82 -7.87 -2.16
CA CYS A 233 -24.46 -6.75 -2.85
C CYS A 233 -23.78 -6.43 -4.20
N GLU A 234 -22.48 -6.47 -4.30
CA GLU A 234 -21.73 -6.25 -5.55
C GLU A 234 -21.87 -7.42 -6.52
N HIS A 235 -21.96 -8.65 -6.02
CA HIS A 235 -22.17 -9.83 -6.86
C HIS A 235 -23.50 -9.77 -7.62
N ARG A 236 -24.56 -9.21 -7.04
CA ARG A 236 -25.86 -9.05 -7.70
C ARG A 236 -25.87 -7.98 -8.78
N LEU A 237 -25.13 -6.90 -8.61
CA LEU A 237 -25.00 -5.84 -9.62
C LEU A 237 -24.19 -6.29 -10.84
N PHE A 238 -23.11 -7.03 -10.64
CA PHE A 238 -22.30 -7.56 -11.74
C PHE A 238 -23.01 -8.65 -12.55
N LEU A 239 -23.77 -9.52 -11.91
CA LEU A 239 -24.53 -10.58 -12.59
C LEU A 239 -25.74 -10.03 -13.38
N GLN A 240 -26.24 -8.84 -13.03
CA GLN A 240 -27.32 -8.18 -13.79
C GLN A 240 -26.82 -7.45 -15.04
N LEU A 241 -25.53 -7.08 -15.09
CA LEU A 241 -24.91 -6.42 -16.26
C LEU A 241 -24.37 -7.41 -17.30
N LEU A 242 -24.36 -8.71 -17.00
CA LEU A 242 -23.91 -9.79 -17.90
C LEU A 242 -25.08 -10.60 -18.49
N ARG A 243 -26.32 -10.16 -18.29
CA ARG A 243 -27.54 -10.66 -18.95
C ARG A 243 -28.10 -9.60 -19.89
#